data_f110fd5e37e0d2267fdbc5f0373e341a
#
_entry.id   f110fd5e37e0d2267fdbc5f0373e341a
#
_cell.length_a   1.000
_cell.length_b   1.000
_cell.length_c   1.000
_cell.angle_alpha   90.00
_cell.angle_beta   90.00
_cell.angle_gamma   90.00
#
_symmetry.space_group_name_H-M   'P 1'
#
loop_
_entity.id
_entity.type
_entity.pdbx_description
1 polymer ?
#
loop_
_entity_poly.entity_id
_entity_poly.type
_entity_poly.pdbx_seq_one_letter_code
_entity_poly.pdbx_strand_id
1 'polypeptide(L)'
;VFALLLYGLFSNIIPLVDPDEPVYGETAKEMLLTGDWLSPRIYGEYWYDKPPLFYWLDAVSFSIFGVSTFAARFPSAIIGACTASYLYLFTRKLIGEKPALTGAFICATSLEIIVLARSAVTDTTLVFALTVALISFLRKEYIPAYMACGFAFLTKGPIGFGFPALIVALWMMITKSFTLKNIMALKWYWGIPLACLISFPWFI
;
A
#
# COMPACT_ATOMS: atom_id res chain seq x y z
N VAL A 1 -17.76 -4.04 2.67
CA VAL A 1 -18.58 -4.64 1.60
C VAL A 1 -18.82 -3.64 0.48
N PHE A 2 -19.41 -2.45 0.74
CA PHE A 2 -19.71 -1.43 -0.30
C PHE A 2 -18.51 -1.08 -1.19
N ALA A 3 -17.37 -0.71 -0.59
CA ALA A 3 -16.15 -0.36 -1.32
C ALA A 3 -15.64 -1.53 -2.18
N LEU A 4 -15.67 -2.76 -1.66
CA LEU A 4 -15.23 -3.93 -2.40
C LEU A 4 -16.12 -4.21 -3.61
N LEU A 5 -17.44 -4.05 -3.48
CA LEU A 5 -18.37 -4.15 -4.61
C LEU A 5 -18.11 -3.04 -5.64
N LEU A 6 -17.92 -1.80 -5.19
CA LEU A 6 -17.64 -0.65 -6.05
C LEU A 6 -16.37 -0.87 -6.90
N TYR A 7 -15.32 -1.45 -6.31
CA TYR A 7 -14.02 -1.63 -6.97
C TYR A 7 -13.97 -2.92 -7.80
N GLY A 8 -14.56 -4.02 -7.29
CA GLY A 8 -14.46 -5.34 -7.92
C GLY A 8 -15.47 -5.60 -9.02
N LEU A 9 -16.66 -4.97 -8.98
CA LEU A 9 -17.68 -5.20 -9.99
C LEU A 9 -17.22 -4.73 -11.37
N PHE A 10 -17.38 -5.61 -12.37
CA PHE A 10 -17.05 -5.34 -13.77
C PHE A 10 -15.58 -5.02 -14.05
N SER A 11 -14.65 -5.38 -13.15
CA SER A 11 -13.22 -5.13 -13.33
C SER A 11 -12.60 -5.96 -14.48
N ASN A 12 -13.31 -6.98 -14.97
CA ASN A 12 -12.91 -7.86 -16.07
C ASN A 12 -13.41 -7.42 -17.46
N ILE A 13 -14.24 -6.40 -17.55
CA ILE A 13 -14.84 -5.97 -18.85
C ILE A 13 -13.82 -5.26 -19.73
N ILE A 14 -12.95 -4.44 -19.11
CA ILE A 14 -11.95 -3.67 -19.83
C ILE A 14 -10.61 -4.42 -19.74
N PRO A 15 -9.88 -4.65 -20.84
CA PRO A 15 -8.55 -5.24 -20.80
C PRO A 15 -7.61 -4.38 -19.94
N LEU A 16 -6.46 -4.94 -19.57
CA LEU A 16 -5.44 -4.20 -18.81
C LEU A 16 -5.00 -2.98 -19.63
N VAL A 17 -4.91 -1.83 -18.96
CA VAL A 17 -4.63 -0.54 -19.62
C VAL A 17 -3.13 -0.27 -19.57
N ASP A 18 -2.57 -0.04 -20.75
CA ASP A 18 -1.18 0.31 -20.95
C ASP A 18 -0.86 1.73 -20.38
N PRO A 19 0.39 1.98 -19.88
CA PRO A 19 1.53 1.06 -19.87
C PRO A 19 1.65 0.19 -18.62
N ASP A 20 1.04 0.55 -17.50
CA ASP A 20 1.39 0.01 -16.19
C ASP A 20 0.79 -1.36 -15.90
N GLU A 21 -0.53 -1.54 -16.09
CA GLU A 21 -1.22 -2.77 -15.69
C GLU A 21 -0.66 -4.04 -16.38
N PRO A 22 -0.38 -4.04 -17.71
CA PRO A 22 0.21 -5.21 -18.35
C PRO A 22 1.60 -5.56 -17.82
N VAL A 23 2.40 -4.56 -17.47
CA VAL A 23 3.74 -4.75 -16.89
C VAL A 23 3.66 -5.47 -15.56
N TYR A 24 2.78 -5.03 -14.66
CA TYR A 24 2.59 -5.70 -13.37
C TYR A 24 2.04 -7.12 -13.54
N GLY A 25 1.03 -7.28 -14.39
CA GLY A 25 0.40 -8.56 -14.66
C GLY A 25 1.35 -9.59 -15.30
N GLU A 26 2.14 -9.19 -16.29
CA GLU A 26 3.11 -10.10 -16.95
C GLU A 26 4.24 -10.49 -15.99
N THR A 27 4.79 -9.52 -15.23
CA THR A 27 5.81 -9.82 -14.23
C THR A 27 5.32 -10.83 -13.19
N ALA A 28 4.12 -10.62 -12.64
CA ALA A 28 3.53 -11.53 -11.66
C ALA A 28 3.25 -12.94 -12.25
N LYS A 29 2.80 -12.99 -13.50
CA LYS A 29 2.58 -14.25 -14.22
C LYS A 29 3.89 -15.00 -14.43
N GLU A 30 4.97 -14.33 -14.84
CA GLU A 30 6.28 -14.97 -15.00
C GLU A 30 6.84 -15.48 -13.67
N MET A 31 6.68 -14.74 -12.56
CA MET A 31 7.03 -15.22 -11.21
C MET A 31 6.31 -16.54 -10.89
N LEU A 32 5.02 -16.64 -11.23
CA LEU A 32 4.24 -17.84 -10.98
C LEU A 32 4.69 -19.02 -11.87
N LEU A 33 4.97 -18.77 -13.14
CA LEU A 33 5.36 -19.79 -14.10
C LEU A 33 6.78 -20.34 -13.87
N THR A 34 7.71 -19.46 -13.49
CA THR A 34 9.12 -19.82 -13.23
C THR A 34 9.35 -20.35 -11.82
N GLY A 35 8.47 -20.02 -10.87
CA GLY A 35 8.67 -20.25 -9.44
C GLY A 35 9.70 -19.32 -8.79
N ASP A 36 10.26 -18.38 -9.54
CA ASP A 36 11.22 -17.37 -9.06
C ASP A 36 10.48 -16.10 -8.61
N TRP A 37 10.21 -16.01 -7.33
CA TRP A 37 9.48 -14.88 -6.72
C TRP A 37 10.38 -13.72 -6.30
N LEU A 38 11.70 -13.88 -6.46
CA LEU A 38 12.67 -12.87 -6.04
C LEU A 38 13.13 -11.99 -7.21
N SER A 39 13.22 -12.59 -8.41
CA SER A 39 13.75 -11.92 -9.59
C SER A 39 12.62 -11.60 -10.59
N PRO A 40 12.03 -10.39 -10.54
CA PRO A 40 10.99 -10.00 -11.48
C PRO A 40 11.51 -10.01 -12.92
N ARG A 41 10.67 -10.52 -13.85
CA ARG A 41 11.00 -10.62 -15.27
C ARG A 41 9.80 -10.23 -16.14
N ILE A 42 10.11 -9.75 -17.34
CA ILE A 42 9.14 -9.54 -18.42
C ILE A 42 9.73 -10.14 -19.70
N TYR A 43 8.99 -11.06 -20.32
CA TYR A 43 9.44 -11.81 -21.53
C TYR A 43 10.80 -12.50 -21.35
N GLY A 44 11.04 -13.01 -20.12
CA GLY A 44 12.28 -13.69 -19.77
C GLY A 44 13.42 -12.77 -19.33
N GLU A 45 13.35 -11.47 -19.60
CA GLU A 45 14.36 -10.49 -19.21
C GLU A 45 14.12 -9.93 -17.80
N TYR A 46 15.18 -9.68 -17.03
CA TYR A 46 15.08 -9.12 -15.70
C TYR A 46 14.49 -7.70 -15.71
N TRP A 47 13.52 -7.46 -14.82
CA TRP A 47 12.78 -6.20 -14.75
C TRP A 47 12.68 -5.65 -13.33
N TYR A 48 13.66 -4.88 -12.91
CA TYR A 48 13.76 -4.31 -11.55
C TYR A 48 13.24 -2.85 -11.49
N ASP A 49 12.13 -2.53 -12.16
CA ASP A 49 11.57 -1.17 -12.14
C ASP A 49 10.96 -0.80 -10.78
N LYS A 50 10.25 -1.73 -10.17
CA LYS A 50 9.61 -1.53 -8.86
C LYS A 50 9.97 -2.63 -7.87
N PRO A 51 9.92 -2.33 -6.54
CA PRO A 51 10.03 -3.35 -5.51
C PRO A 51 8.90 -4.39 -5.60
N PRO A 52 9.07 -5.60 -5.05
CA PRO A 52 8.31 -6.78 -5.45
C PRO A 52 6.93 -6.92 -4.82
N LEU A 53 6.56 -6.13 -3.81
CA LEU A 53 5.36 -6.39 -3.00
C LEU A 53 4.10 -6.52 -3.85
N PHE A 54 3.92 -5.64 -4.84
CA PHE A 54 2.72 -5.69 -5.67
C PHE A 54 2.75 -6.89 -6.63
N TYR A 55 3.90 -7.25 -7.20
CA TYR A 55 4.06 -8.46 -7.99
C TYR A 55 3.71 -9.71 -7.20
N TRP A 56 4.12 -9.79 -5.93
CA TRP A 56 3.76 -10.91 -5.06
C TRP A 56 2.25 -10.99 -4.79
N LEU A 57 1.59 -9.85 -4.59
CA LEU A 57 0.14 -9.81 -4.40
C LEU A 57 -0.60 -10.29 -5.65
N ASP A 58 -0.17 -9.86 -6.82
CA ASP A 58 -0.74 -10.30 -8.11
C ASP A 58 -0.45 -11.79 -8.38
N ALA A 59 0.77 -12.25 -8.12
CA ALA A 59 1.13 -13.67 -8.27
C ALA A 59 0.30 -14.57 -7.34
N VAL A 60 0.06 -14.17 -6.10
CA VAL A 60 -0.86 -14.87 -5.18
C VAL A 60 -2.28 -14.86 -5.73
N SER A 61 -2.76 -13.72 -6.24
CA SER A 61 -4.09 -13.61 -6.85
C SER A 61 -4.22 -14.54 -8.07
N PHE A 62 -3.21 -14.59 -8.93
CA PHE A 62 -3.17 -15.48 -10.08
C PHE A 62 -3.14 -16.97 -9.69
N SER A 63 -2.47 -17.31 -8.59
CA SER A 63 -2.44 -18.69 -8.09
C SER A 63 -3.82 -19.17 -7.61
N ILE A 64 -4.68 -18.26 -7.15
CA ILE A 64 -6.02 -18.57 -6.62
C ILE A 64 -7.08 -18.52 -7.72
N PHE A 65 -7.08 -17.47 -8.54
CA PHE A 65 -8.15 -17.19 -9.52
C PHE A 65 -7.78 -17.49 -10.97
N GLY A 66 -6.55 -17.93 -11.22
CA GLY A 66 -6.00 -18.04 -12.57
C GLY A 66 -5.59 -16.68 -13.15
N VAL A 67 -4.78 -16.71 -14.22
CA VAL A 67 -4.30 -15.48 -14.88
C VAL A 67 -5.45 -14.83 -15.66
N SER A 68 -5.87 -13.67 -15.21
CA SER A 68 -6.99 -12.92 -15.80
C SER A 68 -6.93 -11.45 -15.39
N THR A 69 -7.61 -10.58 -16.13
CA THR A 69 -7.76 -9.15 -15.81
C THR A 69 -8.39 -8.93 -14.41
N PHE A 70 -9.38 -9.76 -14.06
CA PHE A 70 -9.97 -9.73 -12.72
C PHE A 70 -8.94 -10.01 -11.65
N ALA A 71 -8.16 -11.09 -11.81
CA ALA A 71 -7.19 -11.51 -10.81
C ALA A 71 -6.05 -10.50 -10.64
N ALA A 72 -5.61 -9.81 -11.71
CA ALA A 72 -4.63 -8.73 -11.65
C ALA A 72 -5.14 -7.51 -10.86
N ARG A 73 -6.42 -7.16 -10.99
CA ARG A 73 -7.02 -6.00 -10.30
C ARG A 73 -7.54 -6.30 -8.89
N PHE A 74 -7.73 -7.57 -8.57
CA PHE A 74 -8.32 -8.02 -7.32
C PHE A 74 -7.52 -7.57 -6.07
N PRO A 75 -6.18 -7.62 -6.03
CA PRO A 75 -5.40 -7.09 -4.92
C PRO A 75 -5.65 -5.60 -4.67
N SER A 76 -5.66 -4.78 -5.72
CA SER A 76 -5.94 -3.35 -5.61
C SER A 76 -7.35 -3.09 -5.07
N ALA A 77 -8.35 -3.83 -5.53
CA ALA A 77 -9.74 -3.68 -5.06
C ALA A 77 -9.89 -4.01 -3.57
N ILE A 78 -9.29 -5.12 -3.11
CA ILE A 78 -9.30 -5.49 -1.68
C ILE A 78 -8.56 -4.44 -0.85
N ILE A 79 -7.37 -4.05 -1.26
CA ILE A 79 -6.53 -3.10 -0.50
C ILE A 79 -7.21 -1.73 -0.44
N GLY A 80 -7.83 -1.26 -1.52
CA GLY A 80 -8.63 -0.04 -1.51
C GLY A 80 -9.80 -0.11 -0.52
N ALA A 81 -10.51 -1.23 -0.49
CA ALA A 81 -11.59 -1.44 0.49
C ALA A 81 -11.06 -1.51 1.93
N CYS A 82 -9.90 -2.15 2.13
CA CYS A 82 -9.20 -2.18 3.42
C CYS A 82 -8.78 -0.78 3.86
N THR A 83 -8.34 0.10 2.94
CA THR A 83 -7.96 1.49 3.25
C THR A 83 -9.13 2.25 3.86
N ALA A 84 -10.29 2.25 3.22
CA ALA A 84 -11.48 2.92 3.73
C ALA A 84 -11.95 2.31 5.07
N SER A 85 -11.90 0.98 5.19
CA SER A 85 -12.27 0.28 6.42
C SER A 85 -11.31 0.59 7.56
N TYR A 86 -10.01 0.60 7.30
CA TYR A 86 -8.98 0.95 8.27
C TYR A 86 -9.13 2.40 8.74
N LEU A 87 -9.32 3.33 7.79
CA LEU A 87 -9.57 4.73 8.10
C LEU A 87 -10.74 4.87 9.08
N TYR A 88 -11.88 4.25 8.82
CA TYR A 88 -13.03 4.27 9.74
C TYR A 88 -12.69 3.69 11.11
N LEU A 89 -12.23 2.43 11.14
CA LEU A 89 -12.06 1.67 12.37
C LEU A 89 -11.07 2.32 13.33
N PHE A 90 -10.00 2.91 12.82
CA PHE A 90 -8.93 3.44 13.64
C PHE A 90 -9.06 4.94 13.93
N THR A 91 -9.80 5.70 13.11
CA THR A 91 -10.05 7.12 13.38
C THR A 91 -11.29 7.38 14.23
N ARG A 92 -12.29 6.49 14.25
CA ARG A 92 -13.52 6.69 15.03
C ARG A 92 -13.29 6.94 16.53
N LYS A 93 -12.21 6.37 17.08
CA LYS A 93 -11.81 6.59 18.47
C LYS A 93 -11.12 7.95 18.70
N LEU A 94 -10.66 8.61 17.65
CA LEU A 94 -9.95 9.89 17.71
C LEU A 94 -10.90 11.07 17.45
N ILE A 95 -11.78 10.94 16.45
CA ILE A 95 -12.61 12.04 15.95
C ILE A 95 -14.12 11.78 16.10
N GLY A 96 -14.51 10.62 16.65
CA GLY A 96 -15.91 10.20 16.77
C GLY A 96 -16.40 9.39 15.56
N GLU A 97 -17.53 8.70 15.76
CA GLU A 97 -18.05 7.72 14.79
C GLU A 97 -18.53 8.36 13.50
N LYS A 98 -19.37 9.41 13.59
CA LYS A 98 -19.95 10.08 12.43
C LYS A 98 -18.89 10.71 11.51
N PRO A 99 -17.96 11.55 12.00
CA PRO A 99 -16.90 12.10 11.15
C PRO A 99 -16.00 11.03 10.54
N ALA A 100 -15.68 9.97 11.28
CA ALA A 100 -14.86 8.86 10.78
C ALA A 100 -15.57 8.11 9.64
N LEU A 101 -16.88 7.84 9.79
CA LEU A 101 -17.67 7.20 8.74
C LEU A 101 -17.76 8.08 7.49
N THR A 102 -18.00 9.37 7.67
CA THR A 102 -18.04 10.33 6.56
C THR A 102 -16.69 10.39 5.84
N GLY A 103 -15.58 10.48 6.57
CA GLY A 103 -14.24 10.48 5.97
C GLY A 103 -13.92 9.19 5.22
N ALA A 104 -14.27 8.03 5.77
CA ALA A 104 -14.10 6.75 5.10
C ALA A 104 -14.97 6.62 3.85
N PHE A 105 -16.20 7.13 3.89
CA PHE A 105 -17.09 7.16 2.72
C PHE A 105 -16.56 8.08 1.62
N ILE A 106 -16.12 9.30 1.96
CA ILE A 106 -15.47 10.22 1.02
C ILE A 106 -14.22 9.57 0.40
N CYS A 107 -13.37 8.93 1.22
CA CYS A 107 -12.22 8.20 0.73
C CYS A 107 -12.62 7.11 -0.27
N ALA A 108 -13.59 6.25 0.10
CA ALA A 108 -14.04 5.15 -0.75
C ALA A 108 -14.72 5.59 -2.05
N THR A 109 -15.30 6.78 -2.08
CA THR A 109 -16.03 7.33 -3.25
C THR A 109 -15.27 8.40 -4.00
N SER A 110 -14.05 8.75 -3.58
CA SER A 110 -13.21 9.68 -4.32
C SER A 110 -12.78 9.07 -5.66
N LEU A 111 -12.83 9.86 -6.72
CA LEU A 111 -12.52 9.40 -8.08
C LEU A 111 -11.14 8.75 -8.16
N GLU A 112 -10.14 9.36 -7.56
CA GLU A 112 -8.77 8.85 -7.53
C GLU A 112 -8.69 7.43 -6.92
N ILE A 113 -9.28 7.24 -5.75
CA ILE A 113 -9.28 5.91 -5.09
C ILE A 113 -10.06 4.89 -5.91
N ILE A 114 -11.19 5.28 -6.55
CA ILE A 114 -11.96 4.38 -7.41
C ILE A 114 -11.09 3.93 -8.59
N VAL A 115 -10.42 4.85 -9.27
CA VAL A 115 -9.56 4.54 -10.42
C VAL A 115 -8.42 3.62 -10.00
N LEU A 116 -7.67 3.99 -8.97
CA LEU A 116 -6.53 3.20 -8.47
C LEU A 116 -6.96 1.80 -7.97
N ALA A 117 -8.07 1.71 -7.23
CA ALA A 117 -8.55 0.44 -6.70
C ALA A 117 -9.15 -0.48 -7.79
N ARG A 118 -9.44 0.05 -8.98
CA ARG A 118 -9.91 -0.70 -10.16
C ARG A 118 -8.79 -0.99 -11.17
N SER A 119 -7.57 -0.59 -10.87
CA SER A 119 -6.39 -0.79 -11.72
C SER A 119 -5.38 -1.69 -11.02
N ALA A 120 -4.65 -2.50 -11.80
CA ALA A 120 -3.55 -3.32 -11.30
C ALA A 120 -2.28 -2.46 -11.17
N VAL A 121 -2.20 -1.66 -10.10
CA VAL A 121 -1.09 -0.71 -9.87
C VAL A 121 -0.65 -0.68 -8.40
N THR A 122 0.60 -0.30 -8.18
CA THR A 122 1.21 -0.24 -6.84
C THR A 122 0.59 0.82 -5.92
N ASP A 123 -0.08 1.83 -6.48
CA ASP A 123 -0.49 3.04 -5.77
C ASP A 123 -1.50 2.75 -4.65
N THR A 124 -2.46 1.87 -4.88
CA THR A 124 -3.45 1.48 -3.86
C THR A 124 -2.76 0.85 -2.64
N THR A 125 -1.77 -0.01 -2.88
CA THR A 125 -0.99 -0.66 -1.81
C THR A 125 -0.16 0.36 -1.05
N LEU A 126 0.45 1.31 -1.76
CA LEU A 126 1.19 2.42 -1.16
C LEU A 126 0.28 3.28 -0.28
N VAL A 127 -0.88 3.71 -0.80
CA VAL A 127 -1.86 4.53 -0.06
C VAL A 127 -2.32 3.81 1.21
N PHE A 128 -2.59 2.51 1.15
CA PHE A 128 -2.94 1.72 2.32
C PHE A 128 -1.82 1.74 3.36
N ALA A 129 -0.60 1.39 2.96
CA ALA A 129 0.54 1.34 3.85
C ALA A 129 0.84 2.71 4.49
N LEU A 130 0.80 3.80 3.71
CA LEU A 130 0.94 5.16 4.24
C LEU A 130 -0.18 5.55 5.21
N THR A 131 -1.42 5.15 4.92
CA THR A 131 -2.56 5.39 5.81
C THR A 131 -2.37 4.68 7.15
N VAL A 132 -1.95 3.42 7.12
CA VAL A 132 -1.62 2.64 8.34
C VAL A 132 -0.48 3.32 9.11
N ALA A 133 0.60 3.69 8.42
CA ALA A 133 1.75 4.35 9.06
C ALA A 133 1.34 5.64 9.77
N LEU A 134 0.66 6.56 9.08
CA LEU A 134 0.29 7.87 9.61
C LEU A 134 -0.70 7.78 10.77
N ILE A 135 -1.74 6.95 10.65
CA ILE A 135 -2.71 6.75 11.74
C ILE A 135 -2.02 6.12 12.94
N SER A 136 -1.12 5.17 12.73
CA SER A 136 -0.38 4.52 13.81
C SER A 136 0.60 5.48 14.50
N PHE A 137 1.29 6.36 13.77
CA PHE A 137 2.10 7.44 14.38
C PHE A 137 1.22 8.39 15.22
N LEU A 138 0.07 8.78 14.70
CA LEU A 138 -0.87 9.65 15.42
C LEU A 138 -1.36 8.99 16.73
N ARG A 139 -1.57 7.68 16.71
CA ARG A 139 -1.98 6.87 17.88
C ARG A 139 -0.81 6.45 18.78
N LYS A 140 0.43 6.79 18.40
CA LYS A 140 1.67 6.39 19.11
C LYS A 140 1.89 4.87 19.12
N GLU A 141 1.35 4.17 18.15
CA GLU A 141 1.50 2.73 17.93
C GLU A 141 2.69 2.51 16.97
N TYR A 142 3.91 2.56 17.49
CA TYR A 142 5.11 2.66 16.67
C TYR A 142 5.46 1.37 15.91
N ILE A 143 5.14 0.19 16.46
CA ILE A 143 5.39 -1.09 15.77
C ILE A 143 4.65 -1.13 14.43
N PRO A 144 3.29 -1.04 14.37
CA PRO A 144 2.59 -1.05 13.10
C PRO A 144 2.94 0.14 12.21
N ALA A 145 3.32 1.31 12.78
CA ALA A 145 3.76 2.46 12.00
C ALA A 145 5.01 2.15 11.17
N TYR A 146 6.07 1.62 11.80
CA TYR A 146 7.31 1.29 11.11
C TYR A 146 7.19 0.05 10.22
N MET A 147 6.39 -0.95 10.60
CA MET A 147 6.08 -2.07 9.72
C MET A 147 5.42 -1.58 8.42
N ALA A 148 4.43 -0.70 8.54
CA ALA A 148 3.76 -0.12 7.38
C ALA A 148 4.71 0.70 6.50
N CYS A 149 5.66 1.45 7.09
CA CYS A 149 6.73 2.12 6.33
C CYS A 149 7.59 1.11 5.56
N GLY A 150 7.94 -0.03 6.16
CA GLY A 150 8.69 -1.09 5.49
C GLY A 150 7.93 -1.69 4.30
N PHE A 151 6.63 -1.98 4.46
CA PHE A 151 5.78 -2.43 3.35
C PHE A 151 5.58 -1.34 2.29
N ALA A 152 5.44 -0.07 2.66
CA ALA A 152 5.38 1.04 1.72
C ALA A 152 6.68 1.14 0.88
N PHE A 153 7.84 0.89 1.51
CA PHE A 153 9.13 0.84 0.81
C PHE A 153 9.17 -0.34 -0.19
N LEU A 154 8.72 -1.53 0.20
CA LEU A 154 8.60 -2.69 -0.69
C LEU A 154 7.58 -2.49 -1.83
N THR A 155 6.74 -1.45 -1.73
CA THR A 155 5.77 -1.12 -2.79
C THR A 155 6.36 -0.16 -3.82
N LYS A 156 7.01 0.92 -3.37
CA LYS A 156 7.43 2.02 -4.26
C LYS A 156 8.77 2.67 -3.85
N GLY A 157 9.58 1.96 -3.06
CA GLY A 157 10.92 2.39 -2.67
C GLY A 157 10.95 3.54 -1.66
N PRO A 158 11.89 4.49 -1.77
CA PRO A 158 12.20 5.50 -0.75
C PRO A 158 11.01 6.36 -0.30
N ILE A 159 9.99 6.50 -1.14
CA ILE A 159 8.76 7.25 -0.82
C ILE A 159 8.04 6.66 0.41
N GLY A 160 8.18 5.34 0.64
CA GLY A 160 7.60 4.65 1.78
C GLY A 160 8.12 5.11 3.13
N PHE A 161 9.35 5.61 3.20
CA PHE A 161 9.91 6.26 4.39
C PHE A 161 9.81 7.77 4.33
N GLY A 162 10.07 8.35 3.17
CA GLY A 162 10.17 9.79 2.97
C GLY A 162 8.86 10.53 3.27
N PHE A 163 7.73 10.02 2.78
CA PHE A 163 6.43 10.66 3.00
C PHE A 163 5.99 10.65 4.46
N PRO A 164 5.98 9.51 5.20
CA PRO A 164 5.64 9.53 6.61
C PRO A 164 6.59 10.41 7.44
N ALA A 165 7.89 10.36 7.16
CA ALA A 165 8.87 11.19 7.86
C ALA A 165 8.62 12.68 7.65
N LEU A 166 8.38 13.10 6.38
CA LEU A 166 8.06 14.47 6.03
C LEU A 166 6.78 14.96 6.71
N ILE A 167 5.70 14.17 6.64
CA ILE A 167 4.40 14.53 7.22
C ILE A 167 4.50 14.66 8.74
N VAL A 168 5.15 13.71 9.41
CA VAL A 168 5.35 13.75 10.86
C VAL A 168 6.22 14.95 11.26
N ALA A 169 7.30 15.24 10.52
CA ALA A 169 8.15 16.40 10.76
C ALA A 169 7.38 17.73 10.59
N LEU A 170 6.61 17.87 9.51
CA LEU A 170 5.77 19.06 9.29
C LEU A 170 4.71 19.21 10.38
N TRP A 171 4.07 18.12 10.78
CA TRP A 171 3.12 18.12 11.88
C TRP A 171 3.78 18.62 13.18
N MET A 172 4.96 18.11 13.52
CA MET A 172 5.70 18.54 14.71
C MET A 172 6.11 20.00 14.63
N MET A 173 6.45 20.52 13.46
CA MET A 173 6.76 21.95 13.27
C MET A 173 5.52 22.83 13.46
N ILE A 174 4.40 22.50 12.83
CA ILE A 174 3.14 23.25 12.92
C ILE A 174 2.63 23.28 14.37
N THR A 175 2.72 22.16 15.08
CA THR A 175 2.29 22.04 16.48
C THR A 175 3.32 22.58 17.49
N LYS A 176 4.43 23.16 17.01
CA LYS A 176 5.56 23.63 17.83
C LYS A 176 6.10 22.56 18.80
N SER A 177 5.96 21.29 18.40
CA SER A 177 6.41 20.14 19.19
C SER A 177 7.73 19.54 18.69
N PHE A 178 8.43 20.19 17.78
CA PHE A 178 9.70 19.75 17.21
C PHE A 178 10.83 19.92 18.23
N THR A 179 10.91 18.98 19.18
CA THR A 179 11.91 18.95 20.24
C THR A 179 12.63 17.60 20.24
N LEU A 180 13.88 17.57 20.70
CA LEU A 180 14.65 16.33 20.78
C LEU A 180 13.91 15.23 21.58
N LYS A 181 13.25 15.61 22.68
CA LYS A 181 12.44 14.70 23.51
C LYS A 181 11.31 14.04 22.68
N ASN A 182 10.59 14.82 21.88
CA ASN A 182 9.49 14.31 21.07
C ASN A 182 9.99 13.47 19.88
N ILE A 183 11.14 13.84 19.29
CA ILE A 183 11.80 13.04 18.25
C ILE A 183 12.22 11.68 18.82
N MET A 184 12.81 11.65 19.99
CA MET A 184 13.16 10.38 20.66
C MET A 184 11.92 9.56 21.04
N ALA A 185 10.80 10.23 21.36
CA ALA A 185 9.54 9.55 21.66
C ALA A 185 8.93 8.82 20.47
N LEU A 186 9.32 9.15 19.22
CA LEU A 186 8.95 8.38 18.01
C LEU A 186 9.62 7.02 17.95
N LYS A 187 10.58 6.74 18.84
CA LYS A 187 11.29 5.45 18.93
C LYS A 187 11.96 5.03 17.62
N TRP A 188 12.44 5.99 16.84
CA TRP A 188 13.06 5.79 15.52
C TRP A 188 14.27 4.85 15.56
N TYR A 189 15.00 4.82 16.68
CA TYR A 189 16.23 4.04 16.87
C TYR A 189 16.03 2.51 16.76
N TRP A 190 14.83 2.00 17.03
CA TRP A 190 14.48 0.61 16.74
C TRP A 190 13.44 0.48 15.61
N GLY A 191 12.63 1.51 15.40
CA GLY A 191 11.59 1.50 14.39
C GLY A 191 12.16 1.49 12.97
N ILE A 192 13.19 2.31 12.68
CA ILE A 192 13.87 2.28 11.38
C ILE A 192 14.50 0.91 11.11
N PRO A 193 15.30 0.30 12.03
CA PRO A 193 15.77 -1.08 11.86
C PRO A 193 14.66 -2.09 11.59
N LEU A 194 13.51 -1.99 12.27
CA LEU A 194 12.36 -2.87 12.00
C LEU A 194 11.82 -2.70 10.58
N ALA A 195 11.66 -1.47 10.12
CA ALA A 195 11.20 -1.21 8.77
C ALA A 195 12.23 -1.66 7.72
N CYS A 196 13.53 -1.48 7.97
CA CYS A 196 14.60 -1.97 7.11
C CYS A 196 14.64 -3.51 7.07
N LEU A 197 14.39 -4.19 8.19
CA LEU A 197 14.31 -5.65 8.22
C LEU A 197 13.20 -6.20 7.32
N ILE A 198 12.12 -5.47 7.16
CA ILE A 198 11.03 -5.84 6.25
C ILE A 198 11.40 -5.53 4.81
N SER A 199 12.01 -4.37 4.56
CA SER A 199 12.18 -3.85 3.19
C SER A 199 13.47 -4.31 2.50
N PHE A 200 14.60 -4.38 3.20
CA PHE A 200 15.92 -4.58 2.58
C PHE A 200 16.26 -6.01 2.16
N PRO A 201 15.70 -7.08 2.74
CA PRO A 201 16.10 -8.43 2.33
C PRO A 201 15.93 -8.73 0.84
N TRP A 202 15.04 -8.03 0.16
CA TRP A 202 14.86 -8.20 -1.29
C TRP A 202 15.93 -7.46 -2.12
N PHE A 203 16.60 -6.45 -1.55
CA PHE A 203 17.59 -5.64 -2.28
C PHE A 203 19.04 -6.18 -2.13
N ILE A 204 19.23 -7.26 -1.38
CA ILE A 204 20.52 -7.94 -1.13
C ILE A 204 20.63 -9.18 -2.00
#